data_b75bf6579e1b3a452749cd4715fe5293
#
_entry.id   b75bf6579e1b3a452749cd4715fe5293
#
_cell.length_a   1.000
_cell.length_b   1.000
_cell.length_c   1.000
_cell.angle_alpha   90.00
_cell.angle_beta   90.00
_cell.angle_gamma   90.00
#
_symmetry.space_group_name_H-M   'P 1'
#
loop_
_entity.id
_entity.type
_entity.pdbx_description
1 polymer ?
#
loop_
_entity_poly.entity_id
_entity_poly.type
_entity_poly.pdbx_seq_one_letter_code
_entity_poly.pdbx_strand_id
1 'polypeptide(L)'
;MPIFKKSKGKKKICVIGLDGVPYSLLIELARTGLMSTIARLIDSGHLHQMKASLPEISAVSWTNFMTGTNPGSHGIFGFLDFKPGTYDLRIPNFLDVKVDTIWDILAQSGYKSIVINQPSTYPARRINGVMVSGFVAVDLSRSVYPPALFSTLEQMGYQIDVDSAK
;
A
#
# COMPACT_ATOMS: atom_id res chain seq x y z
N MET A 1 -24.54 2.31 11.89
CA MET A 1 -24.94 3.08 10.69
C MET A 1 -24.09 2.60 9.53
N PRO A 2 -24.62 2.07 8.41
CA PRO A 2 -23.76 1.55 7.34
C PRO A 2 -23.05 2.70 6.64
N ILE A 3 -21.73 2.70 6.71
CA ILE A 3 -20.84 3.72 6.14
C ILE A 3 -20.86 3.73 4.60
N PHE A 4 -21.45 2.73 3.96
CA PHE A 4 -21.45 2.59 2.51
C PHE A 4 -22.86 2.45 1.94
N LYS A 5 -23.33 3.44 1.16
CA LYS A 5 -24.47 3.27 0.26
C LYS A 5 -24.06 2.32 -0.88
N LYS A 6 -24.81 1.21 -1.08
CA LYS A 6 -24.66 0.34 -2.26
C LYS A 6 -24.80 1.16 -3.54
N SER A 7 -23.72 1.41 -4.26
CA SER A 7 -23.79 1.95 -5.62
C SER A 7 -24.18 0.82 -6.57
N LYS A 8 -25.35 0.89 -7.19
CA LYS A 8 -25.75 -0.04 -8.26
C LYS A 8 -24.78 0.11 -9.44
N GLY A 9 -24.04 -0.95 -9.76
CA GLY A 9 -23.41 -1.12 -11.08
C GLY A 9 -21.90 -0.87 -11.21
N LYS A 10 -21.16 -0.32 -10.22
CA LYS A 10 -19.70 -0.18 -10.34
C LYS A 10 -18.98 -1.47 -9.96
N LYS A 11 -18.04 -1.93 -10.80
CA LYS A 11 -17.17 -3.06 -10.51
C LYS A 11 -16.34 -2.76 -9.25
N LYS A 12 -16.19 -3.75 -8.38
CA LYS A 12 -15.31 -3.68 -7.23
C LYS A 12 -14.01 -4.39 -7.56
N ILE A 13 -12.90 -3.79 -7.18
CA ILE A 13 -11.55 -4.36 -7.33
C ILE A 13 -10.99 -4.51 -5.93
N CYS A 14 -10.43 -5.68 -5.64
CA CYS A 14 -9.65 -5.94 -4.44
C CYS A 14 -8.22 -6.24 -4.87
N VAL A 15 -7.26 -5.53 -4.27
CA VAL A 15 -5.83 -5.76 -4.48
C VAL A 15 -5.24 -6.21 -3.15
N ILE A 16 -4.55 -7.34 -3.15
CA ILE A 16 -3.84 -7.87 -1.98
C ILE A 16 -2.37 -7.88 -2.34
N GLY A 17 -1.60 -7.02 -1.70
CA GLY A 17 -0.15 -6.94 -1.86
C GLY A 17 0.57 -7.78 -0.81
N LEU A 18 1.53 -8.58 -1.23
CA LEU A 18 2.41 -9.36 -0.36
C LEU A 18 3.84 -8.88 -0.58
N ASP A 19 4.44 -8.26 0.43
CA ASP A 19 5.82 -7.81 0.35
C ASP A 19 6.79 -9.00 0.50
N GLY A 20 7.88 -9.00 -0.26
CA GLY A 20 8.94 -9.99 -0.16
C GLY A 20 8.57 -11.42 -0.58
N VAL A 21 7.46 -11.65 -1.29
CA VAL A 21 7.05 -12.99 -1.74
C VAL A 21 7.46 -13.23 -3.20
N PRO A 22 8.50 -14.03 -3.46
CA PRO A 22 8.92 -14.34 -4.82
C PRO A 22 7.93 -15.31 -5.50
N TYR A 23 7.83 -15.17 -6.82
CA TYR A 23 6.97 -16.01 -7.67
C TYR A 23 7.18 -17.51 -7.46
N SER A 24 8.45 -17.95 -7.36
CA SER A 24 8.81 -19.36 -7.14
C SER A 24 8.26 -19.91 -5.83
N LEU A 25 8.39 -19.15 -4.74
CA LEU A 25 7.87 -19.55 -3.43
C LEU A 25 6.34 -19.64 -3.45
N LEU A 26 5.66 -18.70 -4.10
CA LEU A 26 4.19 -18.71 -4.19
C LEU A 26 3.69 -19.97 -4.90
N ILE A 27 4.33 -20.37 -6.02
CA ILE A 27 3.98 -21.59 -6.74
C ILE A 27 4.25 -22.84 -5.89
N GLU A 28 5.40 -22.89 -5.21
CA GLU A 28 5.76 -24.02 -4.37
C GLU A 28 4.74 -24.22 -3.24
N LEU A 29 4.43 -23.17 -2.49
CA LEU A 29 3.47 -23.23 -1.40
C LEU A 29 2.02 -23.54 -1.87
N ALA A 30 1.65 -23.10 -3.07
CA ALA A 30 0.38 -23.47 -3.68
C ALA A 30 0.34 -24.97 -4.04
N ARG A 31 1.41 -25.49 -4.64
CA ARG A 31 1.51 -26.92 -5.05
C ARG A 31 1.56 -27.88 -3.87
N THR A 32 2.19 -27.51 -2.76
CA THR A 32 2.26 -28.32 -1.55
C THR A 32 0.96 -28.34 -0.74
N GLY A 33 -0.04 -27.53 -1.13
CA GLY A 33 -1.32 -27.41 -0.42
C GLY A 33 -1.28 -26.51 0.82
N LEU A 34 -0.11 -25.95 1.18
CA LEU A 34 0.03 -25.03 2.30
C LEU A 34 -0.75 -23.73 2.06
N MET A 35 -0.84 -23.29 0.80
CA MET A 35 -1.61 -22.12 0.39
C MET A 35 -2.77 -22.51 -0.54
N SER A 36 -3.71 -23.31 -0.04
CA SER A 36 -4.84 -23.84 -0.82
C SER A 36 -5.73 -22.77 -1.47
N THR A 37 -5.89 -21.62 -0.83
CA THR A 37 -6.64 -20.49 -1.39
C THR A 37 -5.90 -19.87 -2.58
N ILE A 38 -4.58 -19.73 -2.49
CA ILE A 38 -3.76 -19.25 -3.60
C ILE A 38 -3.80 -20.25 -4.76
N ALA A 39 -3.71 -21.57 -4.47
CA ALA A 39 -3.85 -22.59 -5.50
C ALA A 39 -5.17 -22.44 -6.27
N ARG A 40 -6.31 -22.28 -5.58
CA ARG A 40 -7.62 -22.06 -6.22
C ARG A 40 -7.67 -20.78 -7.06
N LEU A 41 -7.02 -19.70 -6.60
CA LEU A 41 -6.94 -18.45 -7.36
C LEU A 41 -6.11 -18.62 -8.63
N ILE A 42 -5.00 -19.39 -8.56
CA ILE A 42 -4.18 -19.72 -9.73
C ILE A 42 -4.98 -20.54 -10.73
N ASP A 43 -5.72 -21.56 -10.26
CA ASP A 43 -6.51 -22.44 -11.12
C ASP A 43 -7.69 -21.74 -11.78
N SER A 44 -8.31 -20.76 -11.12
CA SER A 44 -9.47 -20.02 -11.62
C SER A 44 -9.13 -18.72 -12.33
N GLY A 45 -7.89 -18.28 -12.28
CA GLY A 45 -7.42 -17.00 -12.79
C GLY A 45 -6.18 -17.11 -13.64
N HIS A 46 -5.29 -16.14 -13.48
CA HIS A 46 -4.00 -16.10 -14.17
C HIS A 46 -2.88 -15.77 -13.18
N LEU A 47 -1.77 -16.46 -13.32
CA LEU A 47 -0.55 -16.17 -12.57
C LEU A 47 0.56 -15.79 -13.55
N HIS A 48 1.13 -14.62 -13.37
CA HIS A 48 2.23 -14.12 -14.19
C HIS A 48 3.42 -13.73 -13.33
N GLN A 49 4.61 -14.11 -13.80
CA GLN A 49 5.84 -13.59 -13.22
C GLN A 49 6.08 -12.16 -13.68
N MET A 50 6.44 -11.29 -12.75
CA MET A 50 6.84 -9.91 -13.02
C MET A 50 8.28 -9.68 -12.58
N LYS A 51 8.98 -8.78 -13.29
CA LYS A 51 10.28 -8.28 -12.83
C LYS A 51 10.06 -7.24 -11.74
N ALA A 52 10.90 -7.28 -10.71
CA ALA A 52 10.95 -6.24 -9.71
C ALA A 52 11.36 -4.90 -10.34
N SER A 53 10.95 -3.81 -9.72
CA SER A 53 11.41 -2.48 -10.09
C SER A 53 12.88 -2.28 -9.69
N LEU A 54 13.57 -1.39 -10.36
CA LEU A 54 14.94 -0.99 -10.03
C LEU A 54 14.92 0.40 -9.37
N PRO A 55 15.61 0.57 -8.23
CA PRO A 55 16.24 -0.45 -7.38
C PRO A 55 15.22 -1.37 -6.72
N GLU A 56 15.63 -2.61 -6.37
CA GLU A 56 14.78 -3.61 -5.69
C GLU A 56 14.61 -3.28 -4.19
N ILE A 57 13.98 -2.16 -3.90
CA ILE A 57 13.74 -1.64 -2.56
C ILE A 57 12.24 -1.47 -2.36
N SER A 58 11.69 -1.98 -1.25
CA SER A 58 10.24 -1.94 -0.98
C SER A 58 9.66 -0.53 -1.08
N ALA A 59 10.32 0.50 -0.55
CA ALA A 59 9.85 1.88 -0.66
C ALA A 59 9.66 2.33 -2.12
N VAL A 60 10.57 1.95 -3.02
CA VAL A 60 10.49 2.25 -4.45
C VAL A 60 9.41 1.42 -5.12
N SER A 61 9.41 0.10 -4.88
CA SER A 61 8.49 -0.83 -5.51
C SER A 61 7.03 -0.52 -5.18
N TRP A 62 6.73 -0.23 -3.92
CA TRP A 62 5.39 0.15 -3.50
C TRP A 62 4.98 1.53 -3.99
N THR A 63 5.93 2.47 -4.12
CA THR A 63 5.65 3.77 -4.72
C THR A 63 5.41 3.65 -6.23
N ASN A 64 6.20 2.85 -6.94
CA ASN A 64 5.95 2.52 -8.35
C ASN A 64 4.55 1.90 -8.53
N PHE A 65 4.17 0.95 -7.66
CA PHE A 65 2.86 0.31 -7.70
C PHE A 65 1.73 1.33 -7.52
N MET A 66 1.78 2.17 -6.49
CA MET A 66 0.69 3.10 -6.19
C MET A 66 0.60 4.28 -7.15
N THR A 67 1.66 4.58 -7.91
CA THR A 67 1.70 5.73 -8.84
C THR A 67 1.69 5.33 -10.31
N GLY A 68 2.04 4.08 -10.62
CA GLY A 68 2.24 3.62 -11.99
C GLY A 68 3.44 4.29 -12.69
N THR A 69 4.37 4.89 -11.93
CA THR A 69 5.52 5.63 -12.46
C THR A 69 6.82 5.14 -11.82
N ASN A 70 7.96 5.62 -12.30
CA ASN A 70 9.29 5.28 -11.79
C ASN A 70 9.83 6.36 -10.82
N PRO A 71 10.95 6.11 -10.12
CA PRO A 71 11.55 7.05 -9.17
C PRO A 71 11.83 8.44 -9.74
N GLY A 72 12.21 8.53 -11.01
CA GLY A 72 12.45 9.82 -11.67
C GLY A 72 11.22 10.72 -11.75
N SER A 73 10.02 10.12 -11.75
CA SER A 73 8.74 10.84 -11.75
C SER A 73 8.19 11.04 -10.35
N HIS A 74 8.09 9.98 -9.54
CA HIS A 74 7.48 10.09 -8.22
C HIS A 74 8.41 10.62 -7.13
N GLY A 75 9.74 10.64 -7.35
CA GLY A 75 10.71 11.27 -6.46
C GLY A 75 11.14 10.45 -5.24
N ILE A 76 10.76 9.18 -5.13
CA ILE A 76 11.18 8.29 -4.03
C ILE A 76 12.21 7.29 -4.57
N PHE A 77 13.44 7.35 -4.04
CA PHE A 77 14.57 6.54 -4.51
C PHE A 77 14.99 5.46 -3.50
N GLY A 78 14.44 5.48 -2.29
CA GLY A 78 14.76 4.54 -1.22
C GLY A 78 14.14 4.93 0.11
N PHE A 79 14.59 4.28 1.18
CA PHE A 79 14.20 4.63 2.55
C PHE A 79 14.95 5.85 3.10
N LEU A 80 16.08 6.21 2.50
CA LEU A 80 16.88 7.36 2.87
C LEU A 80 17.08 8.26 1.65
N ASP A 81 17.12 9.55 1.91
CA ASP A 81 17.38 10.60 0.93
C ASP A 81 18.18 11.73 1.60
N PHE A 82 18.78 12.60 0.83
CA PHE A 82 19.41 13.81 1.35
C PHE A 82 18.40 14.94 1.50
N LYS A 83 18.55 15.75 2.54
CA LYS A 83 17.83 17.03 2.59
C LYS A 83 18.36 17.92 1.46
N PRO A 84 17.48 18.61 0.71
CA PRO A 84 17.90 19.46 -0.40
C PRO A 84 19.01 20.44 -0.01
N GLY A 85 20.11 20.45 -0.79
CA GLY A 85 21.24 21.34 -0.58
C GLY A 85 22.15 21.00 0.61
N THR A 86 22.01 19.84 1.22
CA THR A 86 22.85 19.38 2.35
C THR A 86 23.29 17.94 2.15
N TYR A 87 24.19 17.46 3.04
CA TYR A 87 24.55 16.05 3.17
C TYR A 87 23.82 15.35 4.33
N ASP A 88 22.87 16.02 4.97
CA ASP A 88 22.06 15.42 6.02
C ASP A 88 21.07 14.40 5.45
N LEU A 89 20.99 13.24 6.07
CA LEU A 89 20.02 12.23 5.69
C LEU A 89 18.62 12.56 6.25
N ARG A 90 17.60 12.18 5.49
CA ARG A 90 16.20 12.19 5.88
C ARG A 90 15.49 10.92 5.44
N ILE A 91 14.39 10.58 6.06
CA ILE A 91 13.49 9.54 5.61
C ILE A 91 12.41 10.21 4.73
N PRO A 92 12.34 9.88 3.43
CA PRO A 92 11.23 10.32 2.58
C PRO A 92 9.91 9.77 3.11
N ASN A 93 8.85 10.51 2.89
CA ASN A 93 7.52 10.13 3.33
C ASN A 93 6.48 10.36 2.23
N PHE A 94 5.21 10.08 2.51
CA PHE A 94 4.14 10.18 1.51
C PHE A 94 3.96 11.59 0.93
N LEU A 95 4.33 12.64 1.68
CA LEU A 95 4.25 14.03 1.20
C LEU A 95 5.33 14.37 0.16
N ASP A 96 6.38 13.54 0.06
CA ASP A 96 7.44 13.70 -0.93
C ASP A 96 7.07 13.11 -2.31
N VAL A 97 5.99 12.32 -2.39
CA VAL A 97 5.52 11.74 -3.65
C VAL A 97 4.96 12.84 -4.55
N LYS A 98 5.58 13.02 -5.72
CA LYS A 98 5.38 14.17 -6.61
C LYS A 98 4.27 14.01 -7.65
N VAL A 99 3.67 12.82 -7.74
CA VAL A 99 2.67 12.49 -8.75
C VAL A 99 1.41 11.92 -8.11
N ASP A 100 0.31 11.91 -8.84
CA ASP A 100 -0.95 11.32 -8.40
C ASP A 100 -0.81 9.82 -8.18
N THR A 101 -1.48 9.33 -7.17
CA THR A 101 -1.60 7.90 -6.91
C THR A 101 -2.84 7.32 -7.62
N ILE A 102 -2.91 6.01 -7.73
CA ILE A 102 -4.05 5.32 -8.34
C ILE A 102 -5.40 5.72 -7.69
N TRP A 103 -5.42 5.93 -6.38
CA TRP A 103 -6.65 6.38 -5.69
C TRP A 103 -6.98 7.85 -5.93
N ASP A 104 -5.99 8.70 -6.21
CA ASP A 104 -6.23 10.08 -6.64
C ASP A 104 -6.87 10.09 -8.04
N ILE A 105 -6.35 9.29 -8.96
CA ILE A 105 -6.87 9.13 -10.32
C ILE A 105 -8.29 8.54 -10.28
N LEU A 106 -8.51 7.50 -9.47
CA LEU A 106 -9.83 6.88 -9.31
C LEU A 106 -10.87 7.85 -8.73
N ALA A 107 -10.43 8.73 -7.80
CA ALA A 107 -11.29 9.75 -7.21
C ALA A 107 -11.82 10.75 -8.24
N GLN A 108 -11.03 11.12 -9.26
CA GLN A 108 -11.45 11.97 -10.36
C GLN A 108 -12.61 11.36 -11.16
N SER A 109 -12.69 10.02 -11.19
CA SER A 109 -13.80 9.27 -11.81
C SER A 109 -14.91 8.91 -10.81
N GLY A 110 -14.90 9.49 -9.62
CA GLY A 110 -15.91 9.29 -8.57
C GLY A 110 -15.86 7.93 -7.89
N TYR A 111 -14.74 7.19 -8.00
CA TYR A 111 -14.54 5.95 -7.24
C TYR A 111 -14.06 6.28 -5.83
N LYS A 112 -14.44 5.41 -4.88
CA LYS A 112 -13.93 5.43 -3.51
C LYS A 112 -12.89 4.35 -3.35
N SER A 113 -11.82 4.65 -2.62
CA SER A 113 -10.74 3.74 -2.33
C SER A 113 -10.65 3.44 -0.84
N ILE A 114 -10.33 2.21 -0.49
CA ILE A 114 -9.94 1.80 0.86
C ILE A 114 -8.50 1.31 0.73
N VAL A 115 -7.59 2.00 1.37
CA VAL A 115 -6.15 1.71 1.37
C VAL A 115 -5.75 1.32 2.78
N ILE A 116 -5.24 0.10 2.96
CA ILE A 116 -4.87 -0.42 4.28
C ILE A 116 -3.46 -1.00 4.19
N ASN A 117 -2.59 -0.56 5.09
CA ASN A 117 -1.20 -1.02 5.22
C ASN A 117 -0.36 -0.92 3.95
N GLN A 118 -0.72 -0.03 3.03
CA GLN A 118 0.12 0.24 1.87
C GLN A 118 1.43 0.90 2.37
N PRO A 119 2.62 0.29 2.13
CA PRO A 119 3.88 0.91 2.50
C PRO A 119 4.09 2.27 1.83
N SER A 120 4.90 3.12 2.44
CA SER A 120 5.23 4.47 1.96
C SER A 120 4.03 5.44 1.86
N THR A 121 2.96 5.21 2.64
CA THR A 121 1.77 6.09 2.67
C THR A 121 1.63 6.89 3.97
N TYR A 122 2.66 6.96 4.80
CA TYR A 122 2.68 7.79 6.01
C TYR A 122 3.28 9.18 5.73
N PRO A 123 2.74 10.26 6.32
CA PRO A 123 1.46 10.34 7.02
C PRO A 123 0.28 10.19 6.06
N ALA A 124 -0.87 9.70 6.59
CA ALA A 124 -2.07 9.55 5.79
C ALA A 124 -2.53 10.89 5.19
N ARG A 125 -2.83 10.89 3.90
CA ARG A 125 -3.42 12.04 3.20
C ARG A 125 -4.93 11.89 3.07
N ARG A 126 -5.60 13.01 2.83
CA ARG A 126 -7.01 12.99 2.45
C ARG A 126 -7.17 12.29 1.10
N ILE A 127 -8.07 11.30 1.05
CA ILE A 127 -8.47 10.60 -0.18
C ILE A 127 -10.00 10.53 -0.29
N ASN A 128 -10.51 10.20 -1.45
CA ASN A 128 -11.93 9.87 -1.58
C ASN A 128 -12.19 8.46 -1.05
N GLY A 129 -12.23 8.30 0.27
CA GLY A 129 -12.39 7.01 0.92
C GLY A 129 -11.74 6.92 2.28
N VAL A 130 -11.03 5.83 2.53
CA VAL A 130 -10.37 5.50 3.80
C VAL A 130 -8.92 5.14 3.55
N MET A 131 -8.02 5.67 4.36
CA MET A 131 -6.61 5.31 4.36
C MET A 131 -6.15 4.94 5.77
N VAL A 132 -5.47 3.83 5.89
CA VAL A 132 -4.63 3.45 7.02
C VAL A 132 -3.24 3.20 6.46
N SER A 133 -2.30 4.07 6.81
CA SER A 133 -0.92 4.00 6.32
C SER A 133 -0.23 2.71 6.75
N GLY A 134 0.67 2.23 5.92
CA GLY A 134 1.53 1.09 6.23
C GLY A 134 2.94 1.50 6.66
N PHE A 135 3.85 0.55 6.62
CA PHE A 135 5.28 0.74 6.87
C PHE A 135 5.85 1.91 6.02
N VAL A 136 6.55 2.89 6.53
CA VAL A 136 7.11 3.10 7.88
C VAL A 136 6.26 4.07 8.74
N ALA A 137 5.03 3.76 9.04
CA ALA A 137 4.21 4.60 9.90
C ALA A 137 4.62 4.43 11.37
N VAL A 138 4.80 5.55 12.07
CA VAL A 138 5.30 5.57 13.46
C VAL A 138 4.26 6.06 14.46
N ASP A 139 3.14 6.60 13.99
CA ASP A 139 2.08 7.17 14.83
C ASP A 139 0.71 6.88 14.19
N LEU A 140 -0.11 6.09 14.88
CA LEU A 140 -1.42 5.68 14.39
C LEU A 140 -2.34 6.90 14.16
N SER A 141 -2.26 7.92 15.00
CA SER A 141 -3.12 9.10 14.88
C SER A 141 -2.89 9.86 13.56
N ARG A 142 -1.66 9.83 13.07
CA ARG A 142 -1.25 10.44 11.79
C ARG A 142 -1.33 9.48 10.61
N SER A 143 -1.66 8.22 10.88
CA SER A 143 -1.70 7.15 9.86
C SER A 143 -3.09 6.92 9.30
N VAL A 144 -4.11 7.67 9.76
CA VAL A 144 -5.52 7.36 9.49
C VAL A 144 -6.24 8.53 8.85
N TYR A 145 -6.99 8.23 7.78
CA TYR A 145 -7.96 9.16 7.18
C TYR A 145 -9.27 8.40 6.88
N PRO A 146 -10.46 8.93 7.23
CA PRO A 146 -10.68 10.19 7.97
C PRO A 146 -10.24 10.05 9.45
N PRO A 147 -9.84 11.15 10.12
CA PRO A 147 -9.36 11.11 11.51
C PRO A 147 -10.33 10.46 12.49
N ALA A 148 -11.63 10.54 12.23
CA ALA A 148 -12.65 9.92 13.06
C ALA A 148 -12.52 8.38 13.18
N LEU A 149 -11.77 7.73 12.27
CA LEU A 149 -11.55 6.30 12.33
C LEU A 149 -10.50 5.91 13.39
N PHE A 150 -9.65 6.87 13.81
CA PHE A 150 -8.55 6.61 14.75
C PHE A 150 -9.04 5.97 16.06
N SER A 151 -10.06 6.53 16.69
CA SER A 151 -10.57 6.00 17.97
C SER A 151 -11.10 4.56 17.87
N THR A 152 -11.68 4.21 16.73
CA THR A 152 -12.14 2.84 16.48
C THR A 152 -10.96 1.88 16.36
N LEU A 153 -9.93 2.25 15.61
CA LEU A 153 -8.73 1.42 15.44
C LEU A 153 -7.96 1.27 16.75
N GLU A 154 -7.85 2.35 17.52
CA GLU A 154 -7.21 2.34 18.83
C GLU A 154 -7.94 1.39 19.80
N GLN A 155 -9.28 1.47 19.89
CA GLN A 155 -10.09 0.58 20.71
C GLN A 155 -9.99 -0.89 20.26
N MET A 156 -9.77 -1.15 18.99
CA MET A 156 -9.55 -2.50 18.47
C MET A 156 -8.12 -3.02 18.73
N GLY A 157 -7.23 -2.19 19.26
CA GLY A 157 -5.80 -2.54 19.42
C GLY A 157 -5.10 -2.72 18.07
N TYR A 158 -5.52 -1.96 17.04
CA TYR A 158 -4.94 -2.08 15.70
C TYR A 158 -3.46 -1.72 15.71
N GLN A 159 -2.65 -2.59 15.13
CA GLN A 159 -1.21 -2.39 14.94
C GLN A 159 -0.94 -2.26 13.44
N ILE A 160 -0.19 -1.23 13.06
CA ILE A 160 0.16 -0.96 11.65
C ILE A 160 1.11 -2.03 11.13
N ASP A 161 2.03 -2.48 11.97
CA ASP A 161 3.02 -3.49 11.64
C ASP A 161 3.11 -4.53 12.76
N VAL A 162 3.56 -5.73 12.42
CA VAL A 162 3.69 -6.81 13.40
C VAL A 162 4.97 -6.57 14.19
N ASP A 163 4.86 -6.51 15.51
CA ASP A 163 6.01 -6.51 16.39
C ASP A 163 6.70 -7.89 16.30
N SER A 164 7.76 -7.97 15.49
CA SER A 164 8.54 -9.19 15.27
C SER A 164 9.39 -9.59 16.50
N ALA A 165 9.31 -8.80 17.60
CA ALA A 165 10.04 -9.08 18.85
C ALA A 165 9.20 -9.84 19.89
N LYS A 166 8.00 -10.28 19.57
CA LYS A 166 7.15 -11.11 20.43
C LYS A 166 6.96 -12.51 19.90
#